data_ec5d7d39a31cae5a1fc79240ba955539
#
_entry.id   ec5d7d39a31cae5a1fc79240ba955539
#
_cell.length_a   1.000
_cell.length_b   1.000
_cell.length_c   1.000
_cell.angle_alpha   90.00
_cell.angle_beta   90.00
_cell.angle_gamma   90.00
#
_symmetry.space_group_name_H-M   'P 1'
#
loop_
_entity.id
_entity.type
_entity.pdbx_description
1 polymer ?
#
loop_
_entity_poly.entity_id
_entity_poly.type
_entity_poly.pdbx_seq_one_letter_code
_entity_poly.pdbx_strand_id
1 'polypeptide(L)'
;FGNTISQIQVTGQQVLDMFEKSLGSILQVDKDGKKVLDENGQPLLEPSGGFLQVSGVKVYYDTNLPSGKRVLAIQVKNRTTGRYDLLDLAKTYYLATNDFLAAGGDGYTMLGGAREEGPSMDAAFEEYLKTADLTQYEKINPNSRTISVDSKNFSLPVETPQTNAAANDATTNVPLTYEVAGQFSKKAVVSEKALPNTGSEQSIFLLLMGMVAGLAGILSSRKPKQK
;
A
#
# COMPACT_ATOMS: atom_id res chain seq x y z
N PHE A 1 -11.64 16.57 12.79
CA PHE A 1 -10.27 16.90 12.37
C PHE A 1 -10.36 17.61 11.05
N GLY A 2 -10.22 18.66 10.59
CA GLY A 2 -10.36 19.30 9.27
C GLY A 2 -9.25 18.92 8.28
N ASN A 3 -8.88 17.64 8.22
CA ASN A 3 -7.82 17.18 7.32
C ASN A 3 -8.21 17.31 5.84
N THR A 4 -7.23 17.66 5.02
CA THR A 4 -7.34 17.68 3.55
C THR A 4 -6.73 16.40 2.94
N ILE A 5 -7.07 16.13 1.69
CA ILE A 5 -6.37 15.14 0.89
C ILE A 5 -5.11 15.79 0.35
N SER A 6 -3.96 15.17 0.58
CA SER A 6 -2.68 15.62 0.04
C SER A 6 -2.08 14.60 -0.90
N GLN A 7 -1.43 15.07 -1.97
CA GLN A 7 -0.64 14.25 -2.87
C GLN A 7 0.84 14.58 -2.71
N ILE A 8 1.66 13.55 -2.53
CA ILE A 8 3.12 13.66 -2.42
C ILE A 8 3.80 12.72 -3.39
N GLN A 9 5.04 13.02 -3.73
CA GLN A 9 5.93 12.10 -4.42
C GLN A 9 6.77 11.33 -3.41
N VAL A 10 6.86 10.01 -3.59
CA VAL A 10 7.63 9.11 -2.73
C VAL A 10 8.43 8.14 -3.57
N THR A 11 9.61 7.75 -3.11
CA THR A 11 10.36 6.64 -3.70
C THR A 11 9.74 5.30 -3.29
N GLY A 12 10.00 4.23 -4.04
CA GLY A 12 9.59 2.89 -3.61
C GLY A 12 10.21 2.49 -2.27
N GLN A 13 11.42 2.98 -1.95
CA GLN A 13 12.00 2.76 -0.63
C GLN A 13 11.16 3.40 0.48
N GLN A 14 10.71 4.64 0.30
CA GLN A 14 9.82 5.31 1.26
C GLN A 14 8.48 4.57 1.42
N VAL A 15 7.96 3.98 0.33
CA VAL A 15 6.76 3.12 0.40
C VAL A 15 7.02 1.87 1.23
N LEU A 16 8.16 1.20 1.07
CA LEU A 16 8.55 0.07 1.91
C LEU A 16 8.67 0.46 3.38
N ASP A 17 9.39 1.54 3.68
CA ASP A 17 9.60 2.03 5.05
C ASP A 17 8.27 2.42 5.72
N MET A 18 7.34 2.98 4.95
CA MET A 18 5.98 3.31 5.39
C MET A 18 5.22 2.05 5.81
N PHE A 19 5.29 0.96 5.06
CA PHE A 19 4.62 -0.29 5.43
C PHE A 19 5.32 -0.99 6.60
N GLU A 20 6.64 -0.96 6.70
CA GLU A 20 7.35 -1.47 7.87
C GLU A 20 6.95 -0.71 9.15
N LYS A 21 6.75 0.61 9.05
CA LYS A 21 6.22 1.43 10.16
C LYS A 21 4.79 1.02 10.52
N SER A 22 3.90 0.89 9.52
CA SER A 22 2.51 0.49 9.69
C SER A 22 2.36 -0.86 10.40
N LEU A 23 3.22 -1.80 10.06
CA LEU A 23 3.24 -3.17 10.57
C LEU A 23 4.13 -3.34 11.81
N GLY A 24 4.60 -2.23 12.38
CA GLY A 24 5.57 -2.22 13.48
C GLY A 24 5.01 -2.49 14.87
N SER A 25 3.67 -2.61 15.04
CA SER A 25 3.05 -2.87 16.34
C SER A 25 3.57 -4.16 17.00
N ILE A 26 3.48 -4.23 18.33
CA ILE A 26 3.76 -5.45 19.07
C ILE A 26 2.72 -6.53 18.75
N LEU A 27 3.08 -7.78 19.03
CA LEU A 27 2.13 -8.89 18.85
C LEU A 27 1.09 -8.87 19.96
N GLN A 28 -0.15 -9.14 19.58
CA GLN A 28 -1.25 -9.31 20.51
C GLN A 28 -1.06 -10.59 21.32
N VAL A 29 -1.25 -10.48 22.63
CA VAL A 29 -1.23 -11.61 23.55
C VAL A 29 -2.52 -11.70 24.35
N ASP A 30 -2.90 -12.91 24.71
CA ASP A 30 -4.03 -13.15 25.60
C ASP A 30 -3.64 -12.90 27.09
N LYS A 31 -4.60 -13.12 27.99
CA LYS A 31 -4.38 -12.95 29.43
C LYS A 31 -3.30 -13.88 30.02
N ASP A 32 -2.97 -14.95 29.33
CA ASP A 32 -1.97 -15.95 29.74
C ASP A 32 -0.60 -15.69 29.05
N GLY A 33 -0.47 -14.58 28.29
CA GLY A 33 0.73 -14.21 27.56
C GLY A 33 0.98 -15.00 26.29
N LYS A 34 0.00 -15.75 25.81
CA LYS A 34 0.10 -16.49 24.54
C LYS A 34 -0.29 -15.57 23.37
N LYS A 35 0.38 -15.74 22.24
CA LYS A 35 0.05 -15.01 21.00
C LYS A 35 -1.37 -15.29 20.57
N VAL A 36 -2.12 -14.26 20.24
CA VAL A 36 -3.41 -14.38 19.57
C VAL A 36 -3.14 -14.57 18.08
N LEU A 37 -3.81 -15.56 17.48
CA LEU A 37 -3.61 -15.93 16.07
C LEU A 37 -4.85 -15.58 15.26
N ASP A 38 -4.65 -15.27 13.98
CA ASP A 38 -5.72 -15.16 12.99
C ASP A 38 -6.23 -16.56 12.55
N GLU A 39 -7.19 -16.59 11.63
CA GLU A 39 -7.77 -17.81 11.07
C GLU A 39 -6.75 -18.67 10.29
N ASN A 40 -5.63 -18.08 9.86
CA ASN A 40 -4.54 -18.74 9.14
C ASN A 40 -3.39 -19.15 10.07
N GLY A 41 -3.54 -18.96 11.39
CA GLY A 41 -2.52 -19.28 12.38
C GLY A 41 -1.39 -18.27 12.47
N GLN A 42 -1.53 -17.07 11.90
CA GLN A 42 -0.53 -16.02 11.98
C GLN A 42 -0.77 -15.14 13.21
N PRO A 43 0.29 -14.72 13.93
CA PRO A 43 0.14 -13.84 15.09
C PRO A 43 -0.47 -12.49 14.69
N LEU A 44 -1.49 -12.06 15.44
CA LEU A 44 -2.09 -10.75 15.28
C LEU A 44 -1.21 -9.64 15.86
N LEU A 45 -1.30 -8.47 15.26
CA LEU A 45 -0.71 -7.24 15.79
C LEU A 45 -1.68 -6.56 16.76
N GLU A 46 -1.16 -5.91 17.80
CA GLU A 46 -1.98 -5.02 18.60
C GLU A 46 -2.60 -3.93 17.74
N PRO A 47 -3.88 -3.61 17.94
CA PRO A 47 -4.55 -2.55 17.21
C PRO A 47 -3.79 -1.22 17.30
N SER A 48 -3.66 -0.55 16.18
CA SER A 48 -2.97 0.73 16.08
C SER A 48 -3.75 1.67 15.17
N GLY A 49 -3.97 2.90 15.61
CA GLY A 49 -4.56 3.96 14.78
C GLY A 49 -3.69 4.32 13.57
N GLY A 50 -2.38 4.00 13.65
CA GLY A 50 -1.46 4.19 12.53
C GLY A 50 -1.40 3.03 11.54
N PHE A 51 -2.21 1.98 11.70
CA PHE A 51 -2.25 0.89 10.71
C PHE A 51 -2.88 1.38 9.40
N LEU A 52 -2.14 1.21 8.29
CA LEU A 52 -2.53 1.76 7.00
C LEU A 52 -3.60 0.91 6.31
N GLN A 53 -4.72 1.54 5.98
CA GLN A 53 -5.70 1.02 5.04
C GLN A 53 -5.38 1.55 3.64
N VAL A 54 -5.28 0.66 2.64
CA VAL A 54 -4.66 1.02 1.37
C VAL A 54 -5.51 0.69 0.15
N SER A 55 -5.25 1.42 -0.94
CA SER A 55 -5.78 1.17 -2.27
C SER A 55 -4.66 1.29 -3.31
N GLY A 56 -4.73 0.52 -4.38
CA GLY A 56 -3.72 0.53 -5.45
C GLY A 56 -2.45 -0.26 -5.13
N VAL A 57 -2.39 -0.92 -3.98
CA VAL A 57 -1.28 -1.82 -3.61
C VAL A 57 -1.80 -3.10 -2.96
N LYS A 58 -0.98 -4.15 -3.01
CA LYS A 58 -1.08 -5.36 -2.19
C LYS A 58 0.21 -5.49 -1.40
N VAL A 59 0.11 -5.72 -0.10
CA VAL A 59 1.25 -5.86 0.81
C VAL A 59 1.19 -7.22 1.46
N TYR A 60 2.25 -8.00 1.31
CA TYR A 60 2.41 -9.31 1.94
C TYR A 60 3.41 -9.17 3.08
N TYR A 61 3.04 -9.65 4.26
CA TYR A 61 3.86 -9.51 5.45
C TYR A 61 3.77 -10.73 6.36
N ASP A 62 4.80 -10.94 7.18
CA ASP A 62 4.85 -12.01 8.18
C ASP A 62 5.09 -11.41 9.57
N THR A 63 4.12 -11.58 10.45
CA THR A 63 4.19 -11.10 11.84
C THR A 63 5.15 -11.91 12.73
N ASN A 64 5.59 -13.08 12.27
CA ASN A 64 6.64 -13.85 12.97
C ASN A 64 8.01 -13.21 12.81
N LEU A 65 8.20 -12.31 11.85
CA LEU A 65 9.43 -11.56 11.66
C LEU A 65 9.52 -10.36 12.62
N PRO A 66 10.74 -9.92 12.92
CA PRO A 66 10.94 -8.72 13.75
C PRO A 66 10.28 -7.49 13.14
N SER A 67 9.78 -6.58 13.99
CA SER A 67 9.33 -5.24 13.56
C SER A 67 10.42 -4.55 12.73
N GLY A 68 10.02 -3.90 11.62
CA GLY A 68 10.92 -3.31 10.64
C GLY A 68 11.51 -4.29 9.61
N LYS A 69 11.05 -5.56 9.62
CA LYS A 69 11.44 -6.60 8.65
C LYS A 69 10.27 -7.54 8.31
N ARG A 70 9.05 -7.06 8.48
CA ARG A 70 7.83 -7.87 8.30
C ARG A 70 7.34 -7.91 6.87
N VAL A 71 7.64 -6.89 6.07
CA VAL A 71 7.20 -6.82 4.68
C VAL A 71 8.01 -7.77 3.82
N LEU A 72 7.30 -8.68 3.14
CA LEU A 72 7.89 -9.65 2.22
C LEU A 72 7.84 -9.17 0.79
N ALA A 73 6.72 -8.56 0.39
CA ALA A 73 6.54 -8.02 -0.95
C ALA A 73 5.48 -6.93 -0.96
N ILE A 74 5.63 -5.99 -1.86
CA ILE A 74 4.62 -4.98 -2.19
C ILE A 74 4.40 -5.03 -3.69
N GLN A 75 3.15 -5.15 -4.10
CA GLN A 75 2.75 -5.03 -5.49
C GLN A 75 1.92 -3.77 -5.68
N VAL A 76 2.18 -3.05 -6.77
CA VAL A 76 1.55 -1.78 -7.10
C VAL A 76 0.68 -1.95 -8.33
N LYS A 77 -0.55 -1.48 -8.28
CA LYS A 77 -1.46 -1.53 -9.42
C LYS A 77 -0.99 -0.62 -10.54
N ASN A 78 -0.65 -1.20 -11.67
CA ASN A 78 -0.37 -0.50 -12.90
C ASN A 78 -1.70 -0.03 -13.52
N ARG A 79 -1.88 1.28 -13.66
CA ARG A 79 -3.14 1.85 -14.15
C ARG A 79 -3.40 1.59 -15.63
N THR A 80 -2.34 1.45 -16.41
CA THR A 80 -2.46 1.20 -17.85
C THR A 80 -2.89 -0.23 -18.12
N THR A 81 -2.31 -1.19 -17.40
CA THR A 81 -2.57 -2.62 -17.61
C THR A 81 -3.61 -3.19 -16.66
N GLY A 82 -3.94 -2.49 -15.58
CA GLY A 82 -4.80 -2.98 -14.49
C GLY A 82 -4.16 -4.02 -13.58
N ARG A 83 -2.97 -4.54 -13.93
CA ARG A 83 -2.25 -5.58 -13.20
C ARG A 83 -1.47 -5.01 -12.02
N TYR A 84 -1.05 -5.89 -11.12
CA TYR A 84 -0.19 -5.56 -10.01
C TYR A 84 1.27 -5.93 -10.32
N ASP A 85 2.14 -4.93 -10.41
CA ASP A 85 3.57 -5.08 -10.65
C ASP A 85 4.34 -4.99 -9.32
N LEU A 86 5.46 -5.69 -9.19
CA LEU A 86 6.30 -5.60 -8.00
C LEU A 86 6.81 -4.17 -7.81
N LEU A 87 6.84 -3.69 -6.56
CA LEU A 87 7.36 -2.37 -6.20
C LEU A 87 8.83 -2.25 -6.61
N ASP A 88 9.16 -1.21 -7.37
CA ASP A 88 10.54 -0.83 -7.67
C ASP A 88 11.00 0.23 -6.65
N LEU A 89 11.99 -0.11 -5.84
CA LEU A 89 12.47 0.76 -4.76
C LEU A 89 13.09 2.07 -5.25
N ALA A 90 13.64 2.08 -6.45
CA ALA A 90 14.29 3.25 -7.04
C ALA A 90 13.31 4.17 -7.79
N LYS A 91 12.10 3.68 -8.07
CA LYS A 91 11.09 4.41 -8.82
C LYS A 91 10.37 5.42 -7.94
N THR A 92 9.95 6.53 -8.53
CA THR A 92 9.07 7.52 -7.91
C THR A 92 7.61 7.15 -8.14
N TYR A 93 6.81 7.31 -7.11
CA TYR A 93 5.37 7.07 -7.09
C TYR A 93 4.63 8.29 -6.53
N TYR A 94 3.36 8.43 -6.89
CA TYR A 94 2.47 9.41 -6.29
C TYR A 94 1.62 8.75 -5.22
N LEU A 95 1.66 9.30 -4.02
CA LEU A 95 0.91 8.86 -2.85
C LEU A 95 -0.13 9.91 -2.51
N ALA A 96 -1.41 9.51 -2.44
CA ALA A 96 -2.47 10.32 -1.87
C ALA A 96 -2.77 9.85 -0.44
N THR A 97 -2.78 10.79 0.50
CA THR A 97 -3.06 10.56 1.91
C THR A 97 -3.68 11.82 2.54
N ASN A 98 -3.87 11.86 3.85
CA ASN A 98 -4.23 13.10 4.51
C ASN A 98 -3.00 14.00 4.71
N ASP A 99 -3.25 15.30 4.89
CA ASP A 99 -2.23 16.33 5.10
C ASP A 99 -1.33 16.06 6.31
N PHE A 100 -1.89 15.51 7.40
CA PHE A 100 -1.16 15.19 8.61
C PHE A 100 -0.12 14.08 8.38
N LEU A 101 -0.51 12.97 7.71
CA LEU A 101 0.43 11.91 7.35
C LEU A 101 1.41 12.37 6.28
N ALA A 102 0.95 13.15 5.28
CA ALA A 102 1.81 13.71 4.25
C ALA A 102 2.91 14.62 4.83
N ALA A 103 2.66 15.23 6.00
CA ALA A 103 3.64 16.00 6.76
C ALA A 103 4.55 15.16 7.68
N GLY A 104 4.41 13.84 7.68
CA GLY A 104 5.17 12.93 8.55
C GLY A 104 4.55 12.67 9.92
N GLY A 105 3.25 12.98 10.09
CA GLY A 105 2.49 12.71 11.31
C GLY A 105 2.48 11.22 11.69
N ASP A 106 2.10 10.89 12.92
CA ASP A 106 2.06 9.53 13.49
C ASP A 106 3.39 8.75 13.35
N GLY A 107 4.51 9.47 13.20
CA GLY A 107 5.82 8.88 13.04
C GLY A 107 6.10 8.36 11.62
N TYR A 108 5.30 8.76 10.62
CA TYR A 108 5.56 8.49 9.19
C TYR A 108 6.56 9.50 8.61
N THR A 109 7.69 9.68 9.29
CA THR A 109 8.70 10.71 8.98
C THR A 109 9.30 10.57 7.58
N MET A 110 9.19 9.37 6.96
CA MET A 110 9.61 9.15 5.58
C MET A 110 8.72 9.85 4.54
N LEU A 111 7.53 10.33 4.94
CA LEU A 111 6.57 10.96 4.03
C LEU A 111 6.68 12.49 3.96
N GLY A 112 7.46 13.12 4.82
CA GLY A 112 7.65 14.58 4.80
C GLY A 112 8.16 15.10 3.46
N GLY A 113 7.81 16.35 3.12
CA GLY A 113 8.28 17.00 1.90
C GLY A 113 7.24 17.88 1.22
N ALA A 114 7.52 18.25 -0.03
CA ALA A 114 6.60 19.04 -0.85
C ALA A 114 5.34 18.22 -1.16
N ARG A 115 4.19 18.87 -1.07
CA ARG A 115 2.89 18.24 -1.30
C ARG A 115 1.93 19.18 -2.01
N GLU A 116 0.97 18.58 -2.70
CA GLU A 116 -0.18 19.28 -3.27
C GLU A 116 -1.39 19.03 -2.37
N GLU A 117 -2.06 20.10 -1.96
CA GLU A 117 -3.26 20.03 -1.14
C GLU A 117 -4.51 19.96 -2.02
N GLY A 118 -5.39 19.04 -1.68
CA GLY A 118 -6.68 18.84 -2.32
C GLY A 118 -7.85 19.30 -1.46
N PRO A 119 -9.06 18.79 -1.74
CA PRO A 119 -10.26 19.12 -0.96
C PRO A 119 -10.16 18.55 0.48
N SER A 120 -11.06 19.03 1.36
CA SER A 120 -11.22 18.39 2.66
C SER A 120 -11.68 16.94 2.51
N MET A 121 -11.23 16.08 3.42
CA MET A 121 -11.51 14.65 3.35
C MET A 121 -12.98 14.32 3.49
N ASP A 122 -13.67 15.02 4.38
CA ASP A 122 -15.11 14.91 4.62
C ASP A 122 -15.91 15.34 3.39
N ALA A 123 -15.57 16.48 2.75
CA ALA A 123 -16.24 16.90 1.52
C ALA A 123 -16.02 15.93 0.37
N ALA A 124 -14.80 15.40 0.22
CA ALA A 124 -14.51 14.41 -0.81
C ALA A 124 -15.23 13.07 -0.54
N PHE A 125 -15.38 12.69 0.73
CA PHE A 125 -16.13 11.50 1.11
C PHE A 125 -17.63 11.67 0.92
N GLU A 126 -18.18 12.82 1.30
CA GLU A 126 -19.59 13.14 1.05
C GLU A 126 -19.93 13.08 -0.44
N GLU A 127 -19.07 13.66 -1.29
CA GLU A 127 -19.27 13.63 -2.74
C GLU A 127 -19.20 12.21 -3.30
N TYR A 128 -18.25 11.39 -2.79
CA TYR A 128 -18.18 9.99 -3.16
C TYR A 128 -19.46 9.22 -2.79
N LEU A 129 -19.99 9.41 -1.59
CA LEU A 129 -21.21 8.73 -1.13
C LEU A 129 -22.44 9.06 -1.98
N LYS A 130 -22.50 10.23 -2.60
CA LYS A 130 -23.61 10.62 -3.49
C LYS A 130 -23.65 9.83 -4.80
N THR A 131 -22.51 9.29 -5.23
CA THR A 131 -22.35 8.66 -6.55
C THR A 131 -21.93 7.20 -6.50
N ALA A 132 -21.46 6.73 -5.33
CA ALA A 132 -20.93 5.37 -5.18
C ALA A 132 -22.05 4.33 -5.14
N ASP A 133 -21.80 3.19 -5.78
CA ASP A 133 -22.56 1.98 -5.50
C ASP A 133 -22.12 1.41 -4.14
N LEU A 134 -22.96 1.61 -3.11
CA LEU A 134 -22.67 1.19 -1.75
C LEU A 134 -22.90 -0.32 -1.52
N THR A 135 -23.55 -1.02 -2.43
CA THR A 135 -23.84 -2.46 -2.29
C THR A 135 -22.56 -3.30 -2.21
N GLN A 136 -21.47 -2.83 -2.84
CA GLN A 136 -20.15 -3.46 -2.75
C GLN A 136 -19.55 -3.47 -1.34
N TYR A 137 -20.08 -2.65 -0.43
CA TYR A 137 -19.59 -2.52 0.96
C TYR A 137 -20.49 -3.22 1.99
N GLU A 138 -21.58 -3.85 1.57
CA GLU A 138 -22.50 -4.58 2.47
C GLU A 138 -21.84 -5.82 3.10
N LYS A 139 -20.78 -6.32 2.47
CA LYS A 139 -20.02 -7.48 2.94
C LYS A 139 -18.56 -7.12 3.09
N ILE A 140 -17.92 -7.71 4.10
CA ILE A 140 -16.46 -7.62 4.24
C ILE A 140 -15.82 -8.22 2.99
N ASN A 141 -14.94 -7.45 2.34
CA ASN A 141 -14.18 -7.95 1.21
C ASN A 141 -13.18 -9.02 1.69
N PRO A 142 -13.31 -10.29 1.28
CA PRO A 142 -12.37 -11.34 1.67
C PRO A 142 -10.98 -11.14 1.06
N ASN A 143 -10.87 -10.31 0.03
CA ASN A 143 -9.59 -10.02 -0.64
C ASN A 143 -8.90 -8.85 0.07
N SER A 144 -8.31 -9.09 1.22
CA SER A 144 -7.47 -8.08 1.89
C SER A 144 -6.35 -7.60 0.97
N ARG A 145 -6.02 -6.31 1.07
CA ARG A 145 -4.87 -5.73 0.38
C ARG A 145 -3.61 -5.71 1.24
N THR A 146 -3.76 -5.92 2.54
CA THR A 146 -2.66 -6.11 3.49
C THR A 146 -2.80 -7.52 4.04
N ILE A 147 -1.92 -8.43 3.59
CA ILE A 147 -2.12 -9.88 3.62
C ILE A 147 -1.05 -10.49 4.53
N SER A 148 -1.50 -11.08 5.64
CA SER A 148 -0.63 -11.83 6.55
C SER A 148 -0.35 -13.22 5.97
N VAL A 149 0.92 -13.62 5.94
CA VAL A 149 1.37 -14.90 5.39
C VAL A 149 2.52 -15.47 6.22
N ASP A 150 2.73 -16.78 6.11
CA ASP A 150 3.92 -17.45 6.64
C ASP A 150 5.06 -17.36 5.61
N SER A 151 6.11 -16.63 5.90
CA SER A 151 7.26 -16.43 5.01
C SER A 151 7.96 -17.71 4.59
N LYS A 152 7.86 -18.79 5.38
CA LYS A 152 8.46 -20.08 5.09
C LYS A 152 7.78 -20.80 3.92
N ASN A 153 6.49 -20.53 3.73
CA ASN A 153 5.65 -21.19 2.72
C ASN A 153 5.09 -20.19 1.68
N PHE A 154 5.48 -18.92 1.77
CA PHE A 154 4.95 -17.89 0.90
C PHE A 154 5.64 -17.89 -0.47
N SER A 155 4.83 -17.84 -1.52
CA SER A 155 5.26 -17.51 -2.88
C SER A 155 4.44 -16.32 -3.37
N LEU A 156 5.10 -15.36 -4.02
CA LEU A 156 4.42 -14.18 -4.53
C LEU A 156 3.47 -14.57 -5.66
N PRO A 157 2.16 -14.24 -5.55
CA PRO A 157 1.23 -14.42 -6.66
C PRO A 157 1.65 -13.54 -7.85
N VAL A 158 1.88 -14.16 -9.01
CA VAL A 158 2.18 -13.47 -10.27
C VAL A 158 0.91 -13.45 -11.11
N GLU A 159 0.39 -12.26 -11.39
CA GLU A 159 -0.75 -12.11 -12.29
C GLU A 159 -0.28 -12.38 -13.73
N THR A 160 -0.69 -13.52 -14.30
CA THR A 160 -0.47 -13.81 -15.72
C THR A 160 -1.31 -12.88 -16.59
N PRO A 161 -0.88 -12.51 -17.80
CA PRO A 161 -1.71 -11.74 -18.73
C PRO A 161 -3.03 -12.48 -18.99
N GLN A 162 -4.15 -11.90 -18.63
CA GLN A 162 -5.43 -12.37 -19.10
C GLN A 162 -5.51 -12.08 -20.61
N THR A 163 -5.21 -13.06 -21.44
CA THR A 163 -5.81 -13.11 -22.76
C THR A 163 -7.30 -13.35 -22.55
N ASN A 164 -8.17 -12.57 -23.19
CA ASN A 164 -9.62 -12.70 -23.14
C ASN A 164 -10.07 -14.08 -23.67
N ALA A 165 -9.88 -15.11 -22.88
CA ALA A 165 -10.40 -16.45 -23.08
C ALA A 165 -10.54 -17.09 -21.69
N ALA A 166 -11.75 -17.52 -21.41
CA ALA A 166 -12.22 -18.30 -20.26
C ALA A 166 -11.22 -18.63 -19.14
N ALA A 167 -11.61 -18.21 -17.93
CA ALA A 167 -10.92 -18.42 -16.69
C ALA A 167 -10.36 -19.87 -16.55
N ASN A 168 -9.04 -19.98 -16.60
CA ASN A 168 -8.32 -21.07 -15.94
C ASN A 168 -7.26 -20.43 -15.05
N ASP A 169 -7.47 -20.58 -13.77
CA ASP A 169 -6.67 -20.08 -12.67
C ASP A 169 -5.31 -20.83 -12.65
N ALA A 170 -4.35 -20.34 -13.41
CA ALA A 170 -2.97 -20.78 -13.32
C ALA A 170 -2.12 -19.65 -12.72
N THR A 171 -2.19 -19.53 -11.40
CA THR A 171 -1.27 -18.70 -10.61
C THR A 171 0.11 -19.36 -10.66
N THR A 172 1.01 -18.81 -11.45
CA THR A 172 2.43 -19.17 -11.35
C THR A 172 2.99 -18.55 -10.09
N ASN A 173 3.19 -19.35 -9.07
CA ASN A 173 3.81 -18.92 -7.83
C ASN A 173 5.33 -18.89 -7.99
N VAL A 174 5.95 -17.74 -7.76
CA VAL A 174 7.41 -17.62 -7.68
C VAL A 174 7.78 -17.70 -6.19
N PRO A 175 8.59 -18.66 -5.76
CA PRO A 175 9.04 -18.72 -4.38
C PRO A 175 9.85 -17.48 -4.04
N LEU A 176 9.43 -16.76 -2.99
CA LEU A 176 10.21 -15.68 -2.38
C LEU A 176 11.05 -16.27 -1.25
N THR A 177 12.35 -16.35 -1.48
CA THR A 177 13.29 -16.66 -0.41
C THR A 177 13.57 -15.39 0.41
N TYR A 178 14.02 -15.54 1.64
CA TYR A 178 14.41 -14.45 2.55
C TYR A 178 15.42 -13.46 1.92
N GLU A 179 16.17 -13.90 0.91
CA GLU A 179 17.10 -13.08 0.14
C GLU A 179 16.40 -12.00 -0.70
N VAL A 180 15.16 -12.24 -1.18
CA VAL A 180 14.41 -11.24 -1.93
C VAL A 180 13.96 -10.12 -1.00
N ALA A 181 13.50 -10.43 0.22
CA ALA A 181 13.21 -9.42 1.25
C ALA A 181 14.48 -8.63 1.64
N GLY A 182 15.65 -9.31 1.67
CA GLY A 182 16.95 -8.66 1.87
C GLY A 182 17.44 -7.80 0.69
N GLN A 183 16.99 -8.08 -0.52
CA GLN A 183 17.32 -7.27 -1.70
C GLN A 183 16.57 -5.93 -1.71
N PHE A 184 15.37 -5.87 -1.14
CA PHE A 184 14.67 -4.60 -0.91
C PHE A 184 15.48 -3.67 0.00
N SER A 185 16.26 -4.22 0.95
CA SER A 185 17.08 -3.44 1.89
C SER A 185 18.47 -3.05 1.38
N LYS A 186 19.02 -3.71 0.36
CA LYS A 186 20.44 -3.57 -0.02
C LYS A 186 20.73 -2.65 -1.20
N LYS A 187 19.72 -2.12 -1.90
CA LYS A 187 19.93 -1.35 -3.13
C LYS A 187 19.72 0.16 -3.00
N ALA A 188 19.73 0.69 -1.79
CA ALA A 188 19.61 2.13 -1.53
C ALA A 188 20.97 2.75 -1.20
N VAL A 189 21.96 2.63 -2.10
CA VAL A 189 23.11 3.53 -2.15
C VAL A 189 23.28 3.91 -3.60
N VAL A 190 22.65 4.98 -4.05
CA VAL A 190 23.07 5.65 -5.28
C VAL A 190 22.87 7.15 -5.19
N SER A 191 23.98 7.81 -5.41
CA SER A 191 24.24 9.18 -5.73
C SER A 191 23.15 9.90 -6.53
N GLU A 192 22.94 11.16 -6.15
CA GLU A 192 22.28 12.18 -6.97
C GLU A 192 22.85 12.21 -8.39
N LYS A 193 22.03 11.86 -9.37
CA LYS A 193 22.24 12.24 -10.76
C LYS A 193 20.90 12.53 -11.43
N ALA A 194 20.88 13.66 -12.12
CA ALA A 194 19.76 14.27 -12.80
C ALA A 194 18.84 13.29 -13.56
N LEU A 195 17.53 13.50 -13.42
CA LEU A 195 16.46 12.77 -14.07
C LEU A 195 16.45 12.99 -15.58
N PRO A 196 16.34 11.95 -16.39
CA PRO A 196 15.88 12.08 -17.76
C PRO A 196 14.35 12.11 -17.80
N ASN A 197 13.83 13.10 -18.47
CA ASN A 197 12.42 13.33 -18.69
C ASN A 197 11.89 12.30 -19.72
N THR A 198 11.26 11.21 -19.28
CA THR A 198 10.50 10.31 -20.16
C THR A 198 9.24 9.84 -19.46
N GLY A 199 8.12 10.28 -20.02
CA GLY A 199 6.78 10.10 -19.50
C GLY A 199 6.30 8.65 -19.48
N SER A 200 6.23 8.08 -18.31
CA SER A 200 5.21 7.13 -17.89
C SER A 200 5.12 7.19 -16.37
N GLU A 201 4.34 8.11 -15.87
CA GLU A 201 4.09 8.25 -14.44
C GLU A 201 3.13 7.15 -13.99
N GLN A 202 3.63 6.21 -13.20
CA GLN A 202 2.79 5.28 -12.45
C GLN A 202 2.38 5.96 -11.16
N SER A 203 1.11 6.30 -11.03
CA SER A 203 0.56 6.86 -9.81
C SER A 203 0.09 5.75 -8.88
N ILE A 204 0.65 5.68 -7.69
CA ILE A 204 0.09 4.93 -6.57
C ILE A 204 -0.89 5.85 -5.86
N PHE A 205 -2.18 5.53 -5.89
CA PHE A 205 -3.12 6.09 -4.94
C PHE A 205 -3.16 5.16 -3.72
N LEU A 206 -2.34 5.46 -2.73
CA LEU A 206 -2.46 4.93 -1.39
C LEU A 206 -3.43 5.83 -0.65
N LEU A 207 -4.65 5.38 -0.45
CA LEU A 207 -5.59 6.06 0.41
C LEU A 207 -5.38 5.55 1.83
N LEU A 208 -4.65 6.33 2.61
CA LEU A 208 -4.38 6.08 4.03
C LEU A 208 -5.55 6.60 4.86
N MET A 209 -6.61 5.82 4.96
CA MET A 209 -7.73 6.17 5.84
C MET A 209 -8.23 4.95 6.57
N GLY A 210 -8.35 5.08 7.88
CA GLY A 210 -8.97 4.07 8.74
C GLY A 210 -10.47 3.87 8.50
N MET A 211 -11.09 4.45 7.43
CA MET A 211 -12.52 4.32 7.20
C MET A 211 -13.02 4.50 5.76
N VAL A 212 -12.18 4.67 4.71
CA VAL A 212 -12.76 4.92 3.37
C VAL A 212 -12.06 4.15 2.27
N ALA A 213 -12.62 3.02 1.92
CA ALA A 213 -12.13 2.17 0.82
C ALA A 213 -12.47 2.72 -0.60
N GLY A 214 -13.01 3.92 -0.74
CA GLY A 214 -13.65 4.36 -1.98
C GLY A 214 -13.09 5.59 -2.70
N LEU A 215 -12.26 6.40 -2.06
CA LEU A 215 -11.85 7.71 -2.61
C LEU A 215 -10.86 7.67 -3.78
N ALA A 216 -10.33 6.51 -4.14
CA ALA A 216 -9.32 6.37 -5.19
C ALA A 216 -9.80 6.75 -6.61
N GLY A 217 -11.11 6.92 -6.82
CA GLY A 217 -11.67 7.21 -8.14
C GLY A 217 -11.71 8.69 -8.53
N ILE A 218 -11.81 9.60 -7.57
CA ILE A 218 -12.19 11.00 -7.85
C ILE A 218 -11.03 11.86 -8.34
N LEU A 219 -9.81 11.59 -7.88
CA LEU A 219 -8.63 12.39 -8.25
C LEU A 219 -8.02 12.05 -9.62
N SER A 220 -8.55 11.03 -10.31
CA SER A 220 -8.00 10.53 -11.57
C SER A 220 -8.39 11.35 -12.82
N SER A 221 -9.33 12.28 -12.76
CA SER A 221 -9.95 12.87 -13.96
C SER A 221 -9.44 14.25 -14.37
N ARG A 222 -8.54 14.88 -13.63
CA ARG A 222 -7.98 16.18 -14.04
C ARG A 222 -6.63 16.04 -14.71
N LYS A 223 -6.63 16.06 -16.05
CA LYS A 223 -5.45 16.39 -16.84
C LYS A 223 -5.07 17.85 -16.58
N PRO A 224 -3.80 18.20 -16.34
CA PRO A 224 -3.39 19.59 -16.34
C PRO A 224 -3.63 20.18 -17.73
N LYS A 225 -4.34 21.30 -17.82
CA LYS A 225 -4.39 22.10 -19.04
C LYS A 225 -3.01 22.74 -19.20
N GLN A 226 -2.31 22.34 -20.24
CA GLN A 226 -1.17 23.09 -20.73
C GLN A 226 -1.63 24.51 -21.11
N LYS A 227 -0.94 25.47 -20.58
CA LYS A 227 -0.79 26.79 -21.17
C LYS A 227 0.56 26.87 -21.84
#